data_f5762bea6ad4b4280f0200c54e3a7af3
#
_entry.id   f5762bea6ad4b4280f0200c54e3a7af3
#
_cell.length_a   1.000
_cell.length_b   1.000
_cell.length_c   1.000
_cell.angle_alpha   90.00
_cell.angle_beta   90.00
_cell.angle_gamma   90.00
#
_symmetry.space_group_name_H-M   'P 1'
#
loop_
_entity.id
_entity.type
_entity.pdbx_description
1 polymer ?
#
loop_
_entity_poly.entity_id
_entity_poly.type
_entity_poly.pdbx_seq_one_letter_code
_entity_poly.pdbx_strand_id
1 'polypeptide(L)'
;MWKSTFIGLCALAASTAPAADEKGKATEATPVFDKAYLSSKKNIAVGRDVWHNQCRHCHGASAYPGKAPKLNPGQLAPDFIYDRVTFGFGKMPAWKDVFSVEQRKAVVAYIKSDDFSP
;
A
#
# COMPACT_ATOMS: atom_id res chain seq x y z
N MET A 1 -25.43 -19.43 72.30
CA MET A 1 -25.97 -19.61 70.96
C MET A 1 -25.74 -18.37 70.15
N TRP A 2 -24.71 -18.36 69.37
CA TRP A 2 -24.37 -17.19 68.53
C TRP A 2 -24.53 -17.61 67.08
N LYS A 3 -25.50 -17.04 66.40
CA LYS A 3 -25.69 -17.25 64.98
C LYS A 3 -24.96 -16.15 64.23
N SER A 4 -23.81 -16.47 63.66
CA SER A 4 -23.10 -15.57 62.74
C SER A 4 -23.64 -15.78 61.35
N THR A 5 -24.38 -14.76 60.89
CA THR A 5 -24.84 -14.72 59.50
C THR A 5 -23.73 -14.09 58.63
N PHE A 6 -23.07 -14.89 57.82
CA PHE A 6 -22.16 -14.39 56.79
C PHE A 6 -22.99 -13.95 55.62
N ILE A 7 -23.03 -12.66 55.39
CA ILE A 7 -23.55 -12.08 54.16
C ILE A 7 -22.41 -12.13 53.14
N GLY A 8 -22.53 -13.03 52.21
CA GLY A 8 -21.61 -13.10 51.07
C GLY A 8 -21.87 -11.93 50.09
N LEU A 9 -20.92 -11.02 50.04
CA LEU A 9 -20.90 -9.97 49.05
C LEU A 9 -20.40 -10.54 47.75
N CYS A 10 -21.31 -10.88 46.83
CA CYS A 10 -20.98 -11.25 45.44
C CYS A 10 -20.53 -9.99 44.70
N ALA A 11 -19.23 -9.80 44.59
CA ALA A 11 -18.66 -8.76 43.70
C ALA A 11 -18.83 -9.25 42.27
N LEU A 12 -19.80 -8.68 41.56
CA LEU A 12 -19.89 -8.80 40.10
C LEU A 12 -18.72 -8.03 39.49
N ALA A 13 -17.67 -8.75 39.15
CA ALA A 13 -16.63 -8.21 38.27
C ALA A 13 -17.24 -8.00 36.88
N ALA A 14 -17.57 -6.76 36.56
CA ALA A 14 -17.91 -6.38 35.21
C ALA A 14 -16.66 -6.52 34.34
N SER A 15 -16.59 -7.61 33.60
CA SER A 15 -15.57 -7.80 32.58
C SER A 15 -15.91 -6.87 31.42
N THR A 16 -15.32 -5.69 31.40
CA THR A 16 -15.36 -4.82 30.23
C THR A 16 -14.45 -5.46 29.19
N ALA A 17 -15.05 -6.24 28.27
CA ALA A 17 -14.37 -6.62 27.06
C ALA A 17 -13.95 -5.34 26.31
N PRO A 18 -12.69 -5.23 25.88
CA PRO A 18 -12.31 -4.11 25.02
C PRO A 18 -13.17 -4.20 23.77
N ALA A 19 -13.81 -3.09 23.42
CA ALA A 19 -14.50 -2.95 22.15
C ALA A 19 -13.55 -3.39 21.05
N ALA A 20 -14.01 -4.32 20.19
CA ALA A 20 -13.26 -4.67 19.00
C ALA A 20 -12.98 -3.39 18.25
N ASP A 21 -11.70 -3.01 18.18
CA ASP A 21 -11.25 -1.90 17.37
C ASP A 21 -11.90 -2.07 16.00
N GLU A 22 -12.69 -1.08 15.62
CA GLU A 22 -12.90 -0.80 14.22
C GLU A 22 -11.50 -0.89 13.61
N LYS A 23 -11.31 -1.84 12.72
CA LYS A 23 -10.17 -1.86 11.82
C LYS A 23 -10.19 -0.53 11.10
N GLY A 24 -9.68 0.49 11.75
CA GLY A 24 -9.28 1.71 11.11
C GLY A 24 -8.45 1.24 9.94
N LYS A 25 -8.86 1.58 8.74
CA LYS A 25 -8.08 1.41 7.53
C LYS A 25 -6.67 1.86 7.88
N ALA A 26 -5.82 0.90 8.20
CA ALA A 26 -4.43 1.20 8.52
C ALA A 26 -3.88 1.88 7.26
N THR A 27 -3.74 3.19 7.33
CA THR A 27 -3.10 3.97 6.29
C THR A 27 -1.66 3.51 6.30
N GLU A 28 -1.32 2.68 5.32
CA GLU A 28 0.06 2.28 5.13
C GLU A 28 0.89 3.55 4.94
N ALA A 29 1.93 3.69 5.77
CA ALA A 29 2.82 4.83 5.65
C ALA A 29 3.48 4.84 4.28
N THR A 30 3.47 6.00 3.61
CA THR A 30 4.16 6.17 2.34
C THR A 30 5.67 6.06 2.57
N PRO A 31 6.37 5.16 1.85
CA PRO A 31 7.81 5.01 2.00
C PRO A 31 8.57 6.23 1.48
N VAL A 32 9.74 6.46 2.03
CA VAL A 32 10.67 7.47 1.51
C VAL A 32 11.38 6.93 0.28
N PHE A 33 11.47 7.74 -0.76
CA PHE A 33 12.15 7.44 -2.01
C PHE A 33 13.39 8.32 -2.15
N ASP A 34 14.54 7.81 -1.81
CA ASP A 34 15.81 8.48 -2.04
C ASP A 34 16.35 8.20 -3.46
N LYS A 35 17.32 9.01 -3.87
CA LYS A 35 17.93 8.87 -5.19
C LYS A 35 18.62 7.51 -5.39
N ALA A 36 19.24 6.96 -4.34
CA ALA A 36 19.91 5.67 -4.41
C ALA A 36 18.92 4.54 -4.71
N TYR A 37 17.77 4.55 -4.05
CA TYR A 37 16.71 3.58 -4.29
C TYR A 37 16.17 3.68 -5.73
N LEU A 38 15.84 4.91 -6.17
CA LEU A 38 15.25 5.16 -7.49
C LEU A 38 16.19 4.85 -8.65
N SER A 39 17.52 4.97 -8.46
CA SER A 39 18.53 4.66 -9.47
C SER A 39 19.10 3.24 -9.41
N SER A 40 18.63 2.42 -8.47
CA SER A 40 19.07 1.04 -8.33
C SER A 40 18.60 0.18 -9.51
N LYS A 41 19.54 -0.35 -10.29
CA LYS A 41 19.23 -1.24 -11.41
C LYS A 41 18.43 -2.47 -10.98
N LYS A 42 18.71 -3.00 -9.80
CA LYS A 42 17.97 -4.13 -9.22
C LYS A 42 16.49 -3.76 -8.99
N ASN A 43 16.25 -2.62 -8.36
CA ASN A 43 14.89 -2.16 -8.07
C ASN A 43 14.14 -1.84 -9.37
N ILE A 44 14.78 -1.19 -10.32
CA ILE A 44 14.21 -0.90 -11.65
C ILE A 44 13.83 -2.19 -12.37
N ALA A 45 14.66 -3.23 -12.34
CA ALA A 45 14.35 -4.50 -12.96
C ALA A 45 13.13 -5.19 -12.33
N VAL A 46 13.04 -5.22 -11.00
CA VAL A 46 11.86 -5.75 -10.29
C VAL A 46 10.61 -4.94 -10.65
N GLY A 47 10.71 -3.63 -10.68
CA GLY A 47 9.59 -2.75 -11.06
C GLY A 47 9.15 -2.96 -12.49
N ARG A 48 10.07 -3.18 -13.41
CA ARG A 48 9.80 -3.53 -14.81
C ARG A 48 8.99 -4.81 -14.92
N ASP A 49 9.35 -5.84 -14.17
CA ASP A 49 8.64 -7.11 -14.18
C ASP A 49 7.20 -6.95 -13.67
N VAL A 50 7.00 -6.20 -12.58
CA VAL A 50 5.65 -5.90 -12.08
C VAL A 50 4.85 -5.12 -13.10
N TRP A 51 5.44 -4.11 -13.75
CA TRP A 51 4.79 -3.33 -14.80
C TRP A 51 4.33 -4.23 -15.96
N HIS A 52 5.21 -5.05 -16.48
CA HIS A 52 4.91 -5.91 -17.61
C HIS A 52 3.92 -7.02 -17.29
N ASN A 53 3.85 -7.46 -16.05
CA ASN A 53 2.91 -8.50 -15.66
C ASN A 53 1.50 -7.95 -15.40
N GLN A 54 1.36 -6.69 -14.94
CA GLN A 54 0.07 -6.16 -14.54
C GLN A 54 -0.26 -4.78 -15.11
N CYS A 55 0.60 -3.80 -14.92
CA CYS A 55 0.28 -2.40 -15.21
C CYS A 55 0.06 -2.12 -16.70
N ARG A 56 0.81 -2.80 -17.54
CA ARG A 56 0.77 -2.63 -19.00
C ARG A 56 -0.59 -2.94 -19.61
N HIS A 57 -1.41 -3.75 -18.99
CA HIS A 57 -2.73 -4.12 -19.52
C HIS A 57 -3.65 -2.92 -19.70
N CYS A 58 -3.45 -1.89 -18.88
CA CYS A 58 -4.18 -0.63 -18.98
C CYS A 58 -3.32 0.53 -19.45
N HIS A 59 -2.03 0.56 -19.01
CA HIS A 59 -1.12 1.67 -19.28
C HIS A 59 -0.28 1.51 -20.55
N GLY A 60 -0.26 0.33 -21.15
CA GLY A 60 0.59 0.04 -22.31
C GLY A 60 2.00 -0.41 -21.91
N ALA A 61 2.88 -0.59 -22.90
CA ALA A 61 4.23 -1.10 -22.67
C ALA A 61 5.06 -0.20 -21.74
N SER A 62 4.79 1.10 -21.77
CA SER A 62 5.36 2.09 -20.86
C SER A 62 4.29 3.13 -20.49
N ALA A 63 4.49 4.41 -20.77
CA ALA A 63 3.51 5.44 -20.47
C ALA A 63 2.30 5.45 -21.41
N TYR A 64 2.46 4.92 -22.63
CA TYR A 64 1.51 5.00 -23.73
C TYR A 64 1.87 4.01 -24.85
N PRO A 65 0.93 3.49 -25.67
CA PRO A 65 -0.51 3.63 -25.58
C PRO A 65 -1.15 2.58 -24.66
N GLY A 66 -2.34 2.94 -24.11
CA GLY A 66 -3.14 2.03 -23.30
C GLY A 66 -4.54 2.62 -23.05
N LYS A 67 -5.35 1.90 -22.29
CA LYS A 67 -6.70 2.36 -21.89
C LYS A 67 -6.65 3.49 -20.86
N ALA A 68 -5.60 3.51 -20.04
CA ALA A 68 -5.37 4.56 -19.06
C ALA A 68 -4.80 5.82 -19.74
N PRO A 69 -4.98 6.99 -19.12
CA PRO A 69 -4.36 8.22 -19.58
C PRO A 69 -2.84 8.12 -19.65
N LYS A 70 -2.21 8.84 -20.57
CA LYS A 70 -0.75 8.91 -20.68
C LYS A 70 -0.13 9.35 -19.37
N LEU A 71 0.88 8.62 -18.92
CA LEU A 71 1.70 9.01 -17.78
C LEU A 71 2.77 10.02 -18.19
N ASN A 72 3.04 10.95 -17.31
CA ASN A 72 4.16 11.88 -17.46
C ASN A 72 5.09 11.75 -16.23
N PRO A 73 6.06 10.82 -16.28
CA PRO A 73 6.88 10.50 -15.11
C PRO A 73 7.63 11.69 -14.52
N GLY A 74 8.02 12.66 -15.36
CA GLY A 74 8.69 13.87 -14.91
C GLY A 74 7.86 14.76 -14.01
N GLN A 75 6.53 14.69 -14.15
CA GLN A 75 5.58 15.51 -13.38
C GLN A 75 4.98 14.75 -12.18
N LEU A 76 5.26 13.46 -12.05
CA LEU A 76 4.70 12.63 -10.99
C LEU A 76 5.74 12.43 -9.88
N ALA A 77 5.39 12.85 -8.66
CA ALA A 77 6.21 12.58 -7.49
C ALA A 77 6.19 11.07 -7.15
N PRO A 78 7.30 10.51 -6.64
CA PRO A 78 7.38 9.09 -6.31
C PRO A 78 6.33 8.61 -5.29
N ASP A 79 6.08 9.41 -4.27
CA ASP A 79 5.07 9.15 -3.25
C ASP A 79 3.66 9.13 -3.82
N PHE A 80 3.35 10.05 -4.73
CA PHE A 80 2.08 10.07 -5.45
C PHE A 80 1.89 8.79 -6.29
N ILE A 81 2.92 8.34 -7.01
CA ILE A 81 2.85 7.09 -7.78
C ILE A 81 2.60 5.91 -6.85
N TYR A 82 3.33 5.84 -5.74
CA TYR A 82 3.18 4.77 -4.75
C TYR A 82 1.76 4.73 -4.17
N ASP A 83 1.20 5.88 -3.83
CA ASP A 83 -0.17 6.02 -3.33
C ASP A 83 -1.19 5.47 -4.34
N ARG A 84 -1.08 5.85 -5.61
CA ARG A 84 -1.96 5.38 -6.68
C ARG A 84 -1.86 3.87 -6.91
N VAL A 85 -0.65 3.32 -6.89
CA VAL A 85 -0.44 1.87 -7.01
C VAL A 85 -1.00 1.14 -5.79
N THR A 86 -0.81 1.68 -4.61
CA THR A 86 -1.24 1.05 -3.36
C THR A 86 -2.75 1.03 -3.19
N PHE A 87 -3.39 2.18 -3.38
CA PHE A 87 -4.81 2.37 -3.07
C PHE A 87 -5.73 2.45 -4.29
N GLY A 88 -5.17 2.54 -5.48
CA GLY A 88 -5.93 2.71 -6.70
C GLY A 88 -6.51 4.12 -6.85
N PHE A 89 -7.17 4.35 -7.97
CA PHE A 89 -7.93 5.57 -8.23
C PHE A 89 -8.87 5.38 -9.42
N GLY A 90 -10.14 5.70 -9.24
CA GLY A 90 -11.15 5.52 -10.28
C GLY A 90 -11.20 4.06 -10.77
N LYS A 91 -10.91 3.83 -12.05
CA LYS A 91 -10.87 2.48 -12.63
C LYS A 91 -9.55 1.72 -12.37
N MET A 92 -8.53 2.40 -11.84
CA MET A 92 -7.29 1.75 -11.45
C MET A 92 -7.49 0.99 -10.14
N PRO A 93 -7.29 -0.33 -10.10
CA PRO A 93 -7.47 -1.10 -8.88
C PRO A 93 -6.37 -0.81 -7.86
N ALA A 94 -6.66 -1.09 -6.60
CA ALA A 94 -5.66 -1.07 -5.53
C ALA A 94 -4.81 -2.34 -5.57
N TRP A 95 -3.50 -2.20 -5.49
CA TRP A 95 -2.55 -3.32 -5.56
C TRP A 95 -1.95 -3.68 -4.19
N LYS A 96 -2.46 -3.05 -3.12
CA LYS A 96 -1.97 -3.25 -1.74
C LYS A 96 -1.93 -4.72 -1.32
N ASP A 97 -2.97 -5.47 -1.67
CA ASP A 97 -3.12 -6.87 -1.26
C ASP A 97 -2.58 -7.86 -2.32
N VAL A 98 -2.12 -7.37 -3.46
CA VAL A 98 -1.58 -8.18 -4.56
C VAL A 98 -0.06 -8.14 -4.59
N PHE A 99 0.53 -6.97 -4.39
CA PHE A 99 1.97 -6.77 -4.41
C PHE A 99 2.50 -6.36 -3.03
N SER A 100 3.67 -6.88 -2.69
CA SER A 100 4.38 -6.47 -1.49
C SER A 100 4.76 -4.98 -1.55
N VAL A 101 5.09 -4.40 -0.40
CA VAL A 101 5.62 -3.04 -0.31
C VAL A 101 6.83 -2.86 -1.23
N GLU A 102 7.76 -3.84 -1.23
CA GLU A 102 8.96 -3.76 -2.06
C GLU A 102 8.66 -3.81 -3.56
N GLN A 103 7.70 -4.62 -3.97
CA GLN A 103 7.26 -4.66 -5.37
C GLN A 103 6.61 -3.34 -5.80
N ARG A 104 5.76 -2.75 -4.96
CA ARG A 104 5.12 -1.46 -5.23
C ARG A 104 6.13 -0.31 -5.25
N LYS A 105 7.11 -0.31 -4.35
CA LYS A 105 8.24 0.62 -4.39
C LYS A 105 9.07 0.46 -5.66
N ALA A 106 9.31 -0.77 -6.07
CA ALA A 106 10.09 -1.06 -7.28
C ALA A 106 9.41 -0.54 -8.55
N VAL A 107 8.08 -0.64 -8.65
CA VAL A 107 7.32 -0.04 -9.77
C VAL A 107 7.55 1.46 -9.84
N VAL A 108 7.60 2.16 -8.70
CA VAL A 108 7.92 3.59 -8.67
C VAL A 108 9.32 3.84 -9.24
N ALA A 109 10.31 3.05 -8.83
CA ALA A 109 11.68 3.18 -9.35
C ALA A 109 11.73 2.98 -10.87
N TYR A 110 10.99 1.99 -11.40
CA TYR A 110 10.92 1.75 -12.84
C TYR A 110 10.28 2.94 -13.58
N ILE A 111 9.12 3.43 -13.12
CA ILE A 111 8.43 4.58 -13.74
C ILE A 111 9.29 5.84 -13.73
N LYS A 112 10.10 6.03 -12.69
CA LYS A 112 10.99 7.20 -12.55
C LYS A 112 12.34 7.02 -13.24
N SER A 113 12.62 5.86 -13.82
CA SER A 113 13.87 5.57 -14.51
C SER A 113 13.86 5.96 -15.99
N ASP A 114 15.05 6.07 -16.56
CA ASP A 114 15.24 6.27 -18.00
C ASP A 114 14.81 5.06 -18.84
N ASP A 115 14.64 3.90 -18.20
CA ASP A 115 14.14 2.68 -18.85
C ASP A 115 12.63 2.74 -19.13
N PHE A 116 11.92 3.63 -18.47
CA PHE A 116 10.49 3.85 -18.69
C PHE A 116 10.30 4.92 -19.76
N SER A 117 9.96 4.51 -20.95
CA SER A 117 9.71 5.44 -22.05
C SER A 117 8.33 6.09 -21.88
N PRO A 118 8.24 7.43 -21.86
CA PRO A 118 6.98 8.15 -21.86
C PRO A 118 6.23 8.05 -23.19
#